data_ce63abfed77e76658c7c5f0d7c8d5c29
#
_entry.id   ce63abfed77e76658c7c5f0d7c8d5c29
#
_cell.length_a   1.000
_cell.length_b   1.000
_cell.length_c   1.000
_cell.angle_alpha   90.00
_cell.angle_beta   90.00
_cell.angle_gamma   90.00
#
_symmetry.space_group_name_H-M   'P 1'
#
loop_
_entity.id
_entity.type
_entity.pdbx_description
1 polymer ?
#
loop_
_entity_poly.entity_id
_entity_poly.type
_entity_poly.pdbx_seq_one_letter_code
_entity_poly.pdbx_strand_id
1 'polypeptide(L)'
;LRLVCKRGELMQSEAEKFDTSMAAVVKLTPERVQEVCNKYSEVYPVNFNCPGQITVSGISSQMTDFFADVKAAGGRAIPLKVKGAFHSPFMKAAAESFAEELEKAETKERSITLYSNMTAEVYTDDVVGLLSKQICSPVQWEKIIRNMIADGVDAFIEIGPGKTLTNMIKKIDAEVKAVSVNDYLAEVDVC
;
A
#
# COMPACT_ATOMS: atom_id res chain seq x y z
N LEU A 1 -16.88 4.92 9.02
CA LEU A 1 -17.17 3.54 8.59
C LEU A 1 -17.86 3.50 7.22
N ARG A 2 -18.94 4.30 6.98
CA ARG A 2 -19.70 4.30 5.71
C ARG A 2 -18.78 4.50 4.47
N LEU A 3 -17.89 5.48 4.49
CA LEU A 3 -16.96 5.74 3.37
C LEU A 3 -15.98 4.57 3.14
N VAL A 4 -15.51 3.91 4.19
CA VAL A 4 -14.63 2.74 4.06
C VAL A 4 -15.37 1.57 3.40
N CYS A 5 -16.63 1.32 3.79
CA CYS A 5 -17.46 0.30 3.13
C CYS A 5 -17.69 0.64 1.66
N LYS A 6 -18.05 1.90 1.37
CA LYS A 6 -18.28 2.35 -0.02
C LYS A 6 -17.03 2.22 -0.89
N ARG A 7 -15.87 2.60 -0.35
CA ARG A 7 -14.57 2.39 -1.02
C ARG A 7 -14.35 0.91 -1.36
N GLY A 8 -14.60 0.01 -0.40
CA GLY A 8 -14.46 -1.42 -0.60
C GLY A 8 -15.40 -1.96 -1.69
N GLU A 9 -16.67 -1.56 -1.69
CA GLU A 9 -17.66 -1.93 -2.70
C GLU A 9 -17.23 -1.49 -4.12
N LEU A 10 -16.80 -0.24 -4.26
CA LEU A 10 -16.37 0.30 -5.55
C LEU A 10 -15.11 -0.40 -6.06
N MET A 11 -14.14 -0.65 -5.20
CA MET A 11 -12.91 -1.37 -5.55
C MET A 11 -13.20 -2.83 -5.93
N GLN A 12 -14.09 -3.51 -5.22
CA GLN A 12 -14.48 -4.88 -5.52
C GLN A 12 -15.21 -4.95 -6.87
N SER A 13 -16.19 -4.07 -7.09
CA SER A 13 -16.92 -4.00 -8.36
C SER A 13 -15.99 -3.74 -9.56
N GLU A 14 -14.94 -2.93 -9.38
CA GLU A 14 -13.97 -2.67 -10.45
C GLU A 14 -13.04 -3.87 -10.67
N ALA A 15 -12.61 -4.52 -9.58
CA ALA A 15 -11.75 -5.70 -9.65
C ALA A 15 -12.39 -6.88 -10.39
N GLU A 16 -13.71 -7.01 -10.34
CA GLU A 16 -14.47 -8.09 -11.01
C GLU A 16 -14.53 -7.93 -12.54
N LYS A 17 -14.23 -6.74 -13.07
CA LYS A 17 -14.26 -6.48 -14.51
C LYS A 17 -13.05 -7.03 -15.26
N PHE A 18 -11.96 -7.31 -14.54
CA PHE A 18 -10.68 -7.69 -15.14
C PHE A 18 -10.14 -8.98 -14.51
N ASP A 19 -9.57 -9.84 -15.33
CA ASP A 19 -8.82 -10.99 -14.82
C ASP A 19 -7.41 -10.56 -14.44
N THR A 20 -7.27 -10.15 -13.20
CA THR A 20 -6.03 -9.59 -12.64
C THR A 20 -5.58 -10.34 -11.39
N SER A 21 -4.30 -10.27 -11.10
CA SER A 21 -3.70 -10.87 -9.93
C SER A 21 -2.61 -9.99 -9.32
N MET A 22 -2.20 -10.34 -8.10
CA MET A 22 -1.16 -9.62 -7.36
C MET A 22 -0.09 -10.60 -6.87
N ALA A 23 1.14 -10.11 -6.75
CA ALA A 23 2.24 -10.86 -6.17
C ALA A 23 3.16 -9.95 -5.34
N ALA A 24 3.74 -10.51 -4.29
CA ALA A 24 4.86 -9.88 -3.58
C ALA A 24 6.17 -10.27 -4.27
N VAL A 25 6.90 -9.29 -4.76
CA VAL A 25 8.26 -9.45 -5.29
C VAL A 25 9.24 -9.18 -4.16
N VAL A 26 10.14 -10.12 -3.92
CA VAL A 26 11.17 -10.02 -2.88
C VAL A 26 12.57 -10.18 -3.47
N LYS A 27 13.58 -9.66 -2.75
CA LYS A 27 15.02 -9.71 -3.09
C LYS A 27 15.42 -8.87 -4.31
N LEU A 28 14.60 -7.94 -4.76
CA LEU A 28 14.94 -6.96 -5.78
C LEU A 28 14.80 -5.54 -5.22
N THR A 29 15.56 -4.60 -5.78
CA THR A 29 15.39 -3.17 -5.49
C THR A 29 14.15 -2.62 -6.22
N PRO A 30 13.60 -1.47 -5.80
CA PRO A 30 12.47 -0.83 -6.48
C PRO A 30 12.75 -0.57 -7.97
N GLU A 31 13.95 -0.10 -8.30
CA GLU A 31 14.37 0.19 -9.67
C GLU A 31 14.36 -1.09 -10.52
N ARG A 32 14.87 -2.19 -9.94
CA ARG A 32 14.91 -3.47 -10.64
C ARG A 32 13.51 -4.06 -10.85
N VAL A 33 12.62 -3.91 -9.89
CA VAL A 33 11.21 -4.31 -10.07
C VAL A 33 10.55 -3.46 -11.16
N GLN A 34 10.78 -2.14 -11.16
CA GLN A 34 10.24 -1.24 -12.20
C GLN A 34 10.77 -1.61 -13.60
N GLU A 35 12.07 -1.93 -13.74
CA GLU A 35 12.64 -2.38 -15.02
C GLU A 35 11.95 -3.65 -15.54
N VAL A 36 11.67 -4.62 -14.65
CA VAL A 36 10.96 -5.84 -15.05
C VAL A 36 9.51 -5.52 -15.42
N CYS A 37 8.81 -4.68 -14.65
CA CYS A 37 7.44 -4.26 -14.95
C CYS A 37 7.35 -3.54 -16.31
N ASN A 38 8.33 -2.71 -16.66
CA ASN A 38 8.34 -1.94 -17.91
C ASN A 38 8.38 -2.79 -19.19
N LYS A 39 8.64 -4.09 -19.07
CA LYS A 39 8.53 -5.02 -20.21
C LYS A 39 7.09 -5.40 -20.54
N TYR A 40 6.15 -5.07 -19.67
CA TYR A 40 4.75 -5.44 -19.74
C TYR A 40 3.86 -4.20 -19.81
N SER A 41 2.79 -4.26 -20.59
CA SER A 41 1.87 -3.13 -20.76
C SER A 41 0.95 -2.92 -19.55
N GLU A 42 0.66 -4.00 -18.81
CA GLU A 42 -0.38 -4.03 -17.78
C GLU A 42 0.11 -4.71 -16.48
N VAL A 43 1.37 -4.49 -16.11
CA VAL A 43 1.97 -4.95 -14.85
C VAL A 43 2.60 -3.75 -14.14
N TYR A 44 2.20 -3.49 -12.90
CA TYR A 44 2.52 -2.28 -12.17
C TYR A 44 3.03 -2.58 -10.76
N PRO A 45 4.12 -1.93 -10.28
CA PRO A 45 4.46 -1.93 -8.86
C PRO A 45 3.45 -1.06 -8.11
N VAL A 46 2.80 -1.64 -7.09
CA VAL A 46 1.65 -1.01 -6.43
C VAL A 46 1.81 -0.79 -4.92
N ASN A 47 2.72 -1.51 -4.23
CA ASN A 47 3.04 -1.21 -2.84
C ASN A 47 4.55 -1.32 -2.63
N PHE A 48 5.16 -0.22 -2.24
CA PHE A 48 6.54 -0.15 -1.78
C PHE A 48 6.55 -0.36 -0.26
N ASN A 49 6.66 -1.64 0.16
CA ASN A 49 6.41 -2.06 1.55
C ASN A 49 7.61 -1.84 2.47
N CYS A 50 8.76 -2.33 2.09
CA CYS A 50 10.02 -2.17 2.82
C CYS A 50 11.19 -2.59 1.92
N PRO A 51 12.45 -2.35 2.30
CA PRO A 51 13.60 -2.75 1.50
C PRO A 51 13.50 -4.20 1.03
N GLY A 52 13.58 -4.40 -0.27
CA GLY A 52 13.50 -5.71 -0.92
C GLY A 52 12.13 -6.38 -0.91
N GLN A 53 11.03 -5.64 -0.66
CA GLN A 53 9.66 -6.17 -0.72
C GLN A 53 8.68 -5.18 -1.37
N ILE A 54 8.25 -5.49 -2.59
CA ILE A 54 7.33 -4.69 -3.39
C ILE A 54 6.18 -5.56 -3.85
N THR A 55 4.95 -5.07 -3.71
CA THR A 55 3.80 -5.73 -4.31
C THR A 55 3.59 -5.22 -5.73
N VAL A 56 3.33 -6.14 -6.64
CA VAL A 56 3.03 -5.89 -8.05
C VAL A 56 1.64 -6.41 -8.35
N SER A 57 0.91 -5.71 -9.19
CA SER A 57 -0.38 -6.15 -9.72
C SER A 57 -0.40 -6.05 -11.24
N GLY A 58 -1.19 -6.89 -11.87
CA GLY A 58 -1.31 -6.84 -13.33
C GLY A 58 -2.35 -7.83 -13.87
N ILE A 59 -2.54 -7.78 -15.20
CA ILE A 59 -3.41 -8.71 -15.89
C ILE A 59 -2.84 -10.13 -15.80
N SER A 60 -3.71 -11.11 -15.49
CA SER A 60 -3.27 -12.48 -15.19
C SER A 60 -2.50 -13.13 -16.36
N SER A 61 -2.83 -12.78 -17.58
CA SER A 61 -2.16 -13.30 -18.79
C SER A 61 -0.67 -12.92 -18.87
N GLN A 62 -0.26 -11.77 -18.30
CA GLN A 62 1.13 -11.31 -18.30
C GLN A 62 1.91 -11.73 -17.05
N MET A 63 1.22 -12.12 -15.98
CA MET A 63 1.85 -12.38 -14.69
C MET A 63 2.72 -13.64 -14.69
N THR A 64 2.42 -14.64 -15.50
CA THR A 64 3.24 -15.86 -15.61
C THR A 64 4.64 -15.55 -16.14
N ASP A 65 4.72 -14.79 -17.23
CA ASP A 65 5.99 -14.39 -17.84
C ASP A 65 6.72 -13.39 -16.95
N PHE A 66 6.00 -12.48 -16.31
CA PHE A 66 6.54 -11.58 -15.30
C PHE A 66 7.23 -12.34 -14.16
N PHE A 67 6.64 -13.43 -13.65
CA PHE A 67 7.26 -14.25 -12.59
C PHE A 67 8.56 -14.90 -13.05
N ALA A 68 8.62 -15.36 -14.31
CA ALA A 68 9.83 -15.91 -14.90
C ALA A 68 10.93 -14.83 -14.99
N ASP A 69 10.59 -13.62 -15.43
CA ASP A 69 11.51 -12.49 -15.52
C ASP A 69 12.01 -12.01 -14.15
N VAL A 70 11.14 -11.96 -13.13
CA VAL A 70 11.55 -11.68 -11.73
C VAL A 70 12.57 -12.71 -11.25
N LYS A 71 12.35 -13.99 -11.54
CA LYS A 71 13.29 -15.06 -11.18
C LYS A 71 14.62 -14.91 -11.93
N ALA A 72 14.58 -14.61 -13.22
CA ALA A 72 15.78 -14.37 -14.04
C ALA A 72 16.59 -13.15 -13.54
N ALA A 73 15.90 -12.13 -12.98
CA ALA A 73 16.52 -10.98 -12.34
C ALA A 73 17.10 -11.25 -10.95
N GLY A 74 17.01 -12.49 -10.42
CA GLY A 74 17.51 -12.89 -9.11
C GLY A 74 16.50 -12.68 -7.96
N GLY A 75 15.26 -12.25 -8.26
CA GLY A 75 14.18 -12.09 -7.29
C GLY A 75 13.33 -13.32 -7.13
N ARG A 76 12.27 -13.16 -6.34
CA ARG A 76 11.21 -14.15 -6.17
C ARG A 76 9.85 -13.47 -6.15
N ALA A 77 8.92 -13.90 -7.00
CA ALA A 77 7.53 -13.51 -6.96
C ALA A 77 6.71 -14.53 -6.17
N ILE A 78 5.89 -14.05 -5.24
CA ILE A 78 5.02 -14.84 -4.37
C ILE A 78 3.59 -14.40 -4.66
N PRO A 79 2.76 -15.22 -5.33
CA PRO A 79 1.37 -14.89 -5.60
C PRO A 79 0.60 -14.60 -4.31
N LEU A 80 -0.23 -13.57 -4.33
CA LEU A 80 -1.12 -13.22 -3.23
C LEU A 80 -2.50 -13.83 -3.45
N LYS A 81 -3.18 -14.24 -2.38
CA LYS A 81 -4.55 -14.77 -2.42
C LYS A 81 -5.59 -13.63 -2.51
N VAL A 82 -5.34 -12.68 -3.41
CA VAL A 82 -6.19 -11.51 -3.62
C VAL A 82 -6.49 -11.42 -5.11
N LYS A 83 -7.76 -11.27 -5.46
CA LYS A 83 -8.21 -10.98 -6.82
C LYS A 83 -8.44 -9.49 -6.97
N GLY A 84 -7.82 -8.90 -7.97
CA GLY A 84 -7.92 -7.48 -8.28
C GLY A 84 -6.55 -6.83 -8.42
N ALA A 85 -6.45 -5.84 -9.31
CA ALA A 85 -5.24 -5.04 -9.48
C ALA A 85 -5.34 -3.74 -8.69
N PHE A 86 -5.43 -3.86 -7.36
CA PHE A 86 -5.54 -2.70 -6.46
C PHE A 86 -4.31 -1.80 -6.57
N HIS A 87 -4.53 -0.50 -6.36
CA HIS A 87 -3.50 0.54 -6.42
C HIS A 87 -2.82 0.70 -7.78
N SER A 88 -3.48 0.28 -8.86
CA SER A 88 -3.03 0.38 -10.24
C SER A 88 -4.02 1.16 -11.11
N PRO A 89 -3.68 1.48 -12.38
CA PRO A 89 -4.59 2.13 -13.31
C PRO A 89 -5.92 1.40 -13.52
N PHE A 90 -6.00 0.10 -13.31
CA PHE A 90 -7.26 -0.67 -13.36
C PHE A 90 -8.33 -0.17 -12.38
N MET A 91 -7.93 0.51 -11.29
CA MET A 91 -8.84 1.05 -10.29
C MET A 91 -9.31 2.50 -10.55
N LYS A 92 -9.02 3.06 -11.74
CA LYS A 92 -9.31 4.46 -12.04
C LYS A 92 -10.80 4.80 -11.92
N ALA A 93 -11.68 3.98 -12.48
CA ALA A 93 -13.13 4.22 -12.40
C ALA A 93 -13.67 4.13 -10.96
N ALA A 94 -13.11 3.23 -10.14
CA ALA A 94 -13.44 3.17 -8.71
C ALA A 94 -12.99 4.44 -7.97
N ALA A 95 -11.83 5.00 -8.33
CA ALA A 95 -11.32 6.24 -7.75
C ALA A 95 -12.20 7.44 -8.11
N GLU A 96 -12.64 7.55 -9.36
CA GLU A 96 -13.56 8.59 -9.84
C GLU A 96 -14.91 8.52 -9.13
N SER A 97 -15.52 7.33 -9.05
CA SER A 97 -16.77 7.13 -8.33
C SER A 97 -16.64 7.38 -6.82
N PHE A 98 -15.48 7.09 -6.23
CA PHE A 98 -15.25 7.38 -4.82
C PHE A 98 -15.06 8.87 -4.54
N ALA A 99 -14.48 9.63 -5.49
CA ALA A 99 -14.39 11.09 -5.38
C ALA A 99 -15.78 11.72 -5.24
N GLU A 100 -16.76 11.28 -6.06
CA GLU A 100 -18.15 11.76 -5.98
C GLU A 100 -18.79 11.46 -4.60
N GLU A 101 -18.46 10.33 -3.98
CA GLU A 101 -18.96 10.01 -2.62
C GLU A 101 -18.26 10.84 -1.53
N LEU A 102 -16.98 11.15 -1.72
CA LEU A 102 -16.22 12.01 -0.82
C LEU A 102 -16.72 13.47 -0.85
N GLU A 103 -17.07 14.00 -2.03
CA GLU A 103 -17.62 15.35 -2.18
C GLU A 103 -18.94 15.55 -1.43
N LYS A 104 -19.73 14.47 -1.26
CA LYS A 104 -20.99 14.47 -0.47
C LYS A 104 -20.74 14.35 1.03
N ALA A 105 -19.52 14.07 1.45
CA ALA A 105 -19.18 13.84 2.84
C ALA A 105 -18.67 15.12 3.49
N GLU A 106 -19.19 15.41 4.69
CA GLU A 106 -18.62 16.46 5.52
C GLU A 106 -17.26 16.01 6.05
N THR A 107 -16.21 16.73 5.69
CA THR A 107 -14.87 16.57 6.26
C THR A 107 -14.67 17.55 7.41
N LYS A 108 -13.99 17.08 8.46
CA LYS A 108 -13.67 17.90 9.63
C LYS A 108 -12.17 18.20 9.65
N GLU A 109 -11.80 19.27 10.32
CA GLU A 109 -10.42 19.58 10.61
C GLU A 109 -9.74 18.42 11.36
N ARG A 110 -8.50 18.13 11.00
CA ARG A 110 -7.72 17.06 11.59
C ARG A 110 -7.12 17.49 12.91
N SER A 111 -7.31 16.68 13.93
CA SER A 111 -6.71 16.90 15.27
C SER A 111 -5.35 16.22 15.43
N ILE A 112 -4.97 15.33 14.50
CA ILE A 112 -3.71 14.61 14.49
C ILE A 112 -3.08 14.66 13.10
N THR A 113 -1.75 14.55 13.03
CA THR A 113 -1.03 14.47 11.77
C THR A 113 -1.32 13.15 11.06
N LEU A 114 -1.68 13.22 9.78
CA LEU A 114 -1.92 12.07 8.92
C LEU A 114 -0.99 12.13 7.72
N TYR A 115 -0.42 10.98 7.35
CA TYR A 115 0.38 10.82 6.14
C TYR A 115 -0.42 10.12 5.04
N SER A 116 -0.28 10.61 3.82
CA SER A 116 -0.93 10.04 2.65
C SER A 116 -0.17 8.84 2.11
N ASN A 117 -0.87 7.73 1.86
CA ASN A 117 -0.29 6.54 1.23
C ASN A 117 0.28 6.81 -0.17
N MET A 118 -0.29 7.77 -0.89
CA MET A 118 0.09 8.08 -2.28
C MET A 118 1.31 8.98 -2.35
N THR A 119 1.33 10.07 -1.57
CA THR A 119 2.41 11.07 -1.61
C THR A 119 3.55 10.77 -0.64
N ALA A 120 3.26 10.00 0.41
CA ALA A 120 4.11 9.81 1.60
C ALA A 120 4.31 11.07 2.46
N GLU A 121 3.61 12.14 2.16
CA GLU A 121 3.66 13.43 2.87
C GLU A 121 2.42 13.59 3.77
N VAL A 122 2.50 14.57 4.68
CA VAL A 122 1.35 14.96 5.49
C VAL A 122 0.21 15.42 4.58
N TYR A 123 -1.02 15.05 4.93
CA TYR A 123 -2.20 15.47 4.18
C TYR A 123 -2.30 16.99 4.10
N THR A 124 -2.57 17.49 2.91
CA THR A 124 -2.95 18.88 2.62
C THR A 124 -4.47 19.05 2.71
N ASP A 125 -4.97 20.21 2.28
CA ASP A 125 -6.41 20.51 2.25
C ASP A 125 -7.17 19.75 1.14
N ASP A 126 -6.48 19.25 0.12
CA ASP A 126 -7.07 18.41 -0.94
C ASP A 126 -7.33 16.96 -0.44
N VAL A 127 -8.19 16.82 0.55
CA VAL A 127 -8.54 15.52 1.14
C VAL A 127 -9.26 14.63 0.13
N VAL A 128 -10.19 15.18 -0.65
CA VAL A 128 -10.97 14.43 -1.65
C VAL A 128 -10.05 13.87 -2.73
N GLY A 129 -9.19 14.72 -3.31
CA GLY A 129 -8.25 14.31 -4.35
C GLY A 129 -7.24 13.27 -3.86
N LEU A 130 -6.71 13.43 -2.65
CA LEU A 130 -5.76 12.47 -2.08
C LEU A 130 -6.42 11.12 -1.77
N LEU A 131 -7.58 11.11 -1.12
CA LEU A 131 -8.28 9.86 -0.74
C LEU A 131 -8.81 9.10 -1.96
N SER A 132 -9.31 9.78 -2.98
CA SER A 132 -9.79 9.12 -4.20
C SER A 132 -8.62 8.54 -5.00
N LYS A 133 -7.58 9.32 -5.25
CA LYS A 133 -6.41 8.89 -6.04
C LYS A 133 -5.62 7.75 -5.39
N GLN A 134 -5.67 7.59 -4.06
CA GLN A 134 -5.07 6.44 -3.37
C GLN A 134 -5.55 5.09 -3.92
N ILE A 135 -6.77 5.01 -4.42
CA ILE A 135 -7.38 3.77 -4.92
C ILE A 135 -6.63 3.25 -6.15
N CYS A 136 -6.17 4.16 -7.01
CA CYS A 136 -5.50 3.84 -8.28
C CYS A 136 -4.02 4.24 -8.33
N SER A 137 -3.43 4.56 -7.19
CA SER A 137 -2.03 4.99 -7.08
C SER A 137 -1.23 4.08 -6.14
N PRO A 138 0.09 3.92 -6.37
CA PRO A 138 0.93 3.09 -5.53
C PRO A 138 0.98 3.55 -4.07
N VAL A 139 1.06 2.58 -3.16
CA VAL A 139 1.25 2.80 -1.72
C VAL A 139 2.74 2.96 -1.43
N GLN A 140 3.12 4.10 -0.87
CA GLN A 140 4.50 4.47 -0.55
C GLN A 140 4.86 4.18 0.91
N TRP A 141 4.56 2.98 1.43
CA TRP A 141 4.68 2.67 2.85
C TRP A 141 6.09 2.89 3.40
N GLU A 142 7.11 2.39 2.73
CA GLU A 142 8.51 2.60 3.15
C GLU A 142 8.84 4.10 3.26
N LYS A 143 8.44 4.89 2.26
CA LYS A 143 8.70 6.33 2.26
C LYS A 143 7.95 7.07 3.38
N ILE A 144 6.69 6.67 3.67
CA ILE A 144 5.93 7.20 4.81
C ILE A 144 6.69 7.01 6.12
N ILE A 145 7.14 5.79 6.39
CA ILE A 145 7.86 5.48 7.64
C ILE A 145 9.15 6.29 7.73
N ARG A 146 9.92 6.40 6.65
CA ARG A 146 11.14 7.21 6.64
C ARG A 146 10.87 8.70 6.87
N ASN A 147 9.80 9.23 6.28
CA ASN A 147 9.39 10.62 6.48
C ASN A 147 8.93 10.85 7.93
N MET A 148 8.12 9.96 8.50
CA MET A 148 7.72 10.04 9.91
C MET A 148 8.93 10.04 10.86
N ILE A 149 9.92 9.18 10.62
CA ILE A 149 11.15 9.14 11.41
C ILE A 149 11.92 10.46 11.26
N ALA A 150 12.04 10.99 10.05
CA ALA A 150 12.69 12.28 9.78
C ALA A 150 11.97 13.46 10.47
N ASP A 151 10.65 13.36 10.62
CA ASP A 151 9.81 14.33 11.33
C ASP A 151 9.82 14.14 12.86
N GLY A 152 10.64 13.20 13.38
CA GLY A 152 10.88 13.00 14.81
C GLY A 152 10.00 11.93 15.48
N VAL A 153 9.31 11.09 14.71
CA VAL A 153 8.58 9.93 15.26
C VAL A 153 9.60 8.85 15.66
N ASP A 154 9.65 8.51 16.92
CA ASP A 154 10.58 7.56 17.53
C ASP A 154 9.93 6.20 17.90
N ALA A 155 8.61 6.13 17.87
CA ALA A 155 7.86 4.90 18.18
C ALA A 155 6.63 4.71 17.32
N PHE A 156 6.39 3.46 16.89
CA PHE A 156 5.23 3.04 16.10
C PHE A 156 4.45 1.95 16.83
N ILE A 157 3.15 2.12 16.93
CA ILE A 157 2.26 1.13 17.54
C ILE A 157 1.25 0.67 16.46
N GLU A 158 1.35 -0.59 16.04
CA GLU A 158 0.40 -1.18 15.08
C GLU A 158 -0.90 -1.53 15.81
N ILE A 159 -1.99 -0.85 15.46
CA ILE A 159 -3.32 -1.11 16.01
C ILE A 159 -4.09 -2.02 15.04
N GLY A 160 -4.30 -3.28 15.45
CA GLY A 160 -4.98 -4.29 14.67
C GLY A 160 -4.49 -5.71 14.94
N PRO A 161 -5.01 -6.70 14.22
CA PRO A 161 -4.58 -8.09 14.35
C PRO A 161 -3.23 -8.32 13.65
N GLY A 162 -2.33 -9.02 14.34
CA GLY A 162 -1.03 -9.42 13.79
C GLY A 162 0.08 -8.39 13.99
N LYS A 163 1.15 -8.53 13.22
CA LYS A 163 2.40 -7.76 13.32
C LYS A 163 3.00 -7.43 11.93
N THR A 164 2.15 -7.31 10.92
CA THR A 164 2.60 -7.14 9.53
C THR A 164 3.31 -5.81 9.34
N LEU A 165 2.70 -4.71 9.77
CA LEU A 165 3.27 -3.38 9.65
C LEU A 165 4.47 -3.21 10.59
N THR A 166 4.37 -3.70 11.81
CA THR A 166 5.48 -3.76 12.79
C THR A 166 6.72 -4.42 12.17
N ASN A 167 6.54 -5.57 11.52
CA ASN A 167 7.64 -6.29 10.90
C ASN A 167 8.22 -5.56 9.66
N MET A 168 7.40 -4.82 8.93
CA MET A 168 7.86 -3.97 7.83
C MET A 168 8.67 -2.79 8.35
N ILE A 169 8.21 -2.13 9.41
CA ILE A 169 8.91 -1.00 10.04
C ILE A 169 10.30 -1.42 10.53
N LYS A 170 10.41 -2.55 11.22
CA LYS A 170 11.70 -3.11 11.67
C LYS A 170 12.67 -3.44 10.53
N LYS A 171 12.17 -3.68 9.32
CA LYS A 171 13.02 -3.84 8.12
C LYS A 171 13.40 -2.51 7.48
N ILE A 172 12.59 -1.48 7.65
CA ILE A 172 12.86 -0.13 7.13
C ILE A 172 13.92 0.55 8.00
N ASP A 173 13.73 0.44 9.33
CA ASP A 173 14.67 0.95 10.33
C ASP A 173 14.62 0.04 11.57
N ALA A 174 15.77 -0.54 11.92
CA ALA A 174 15.90 -1.46 13.05
C ALA A 174 16.03 -0.73 14.39
N GLU A 175 16.41 0.55 14.37
CA GLU A 175 16.66 1.33 15.58
C GLU A 175 15.37 1.94 16.15
N VAL A 176 14.34 2.13 15.32
CA VAL A 176 13.08 2.73 15.75
C VAL A 176 12.21 1.71 16.50
N LYS A 177 11.58 2.15 17.58
CA LYS A 177 10.65 1.28 18.33
C LYS A 177 9.41 0.99 17.49
N ALA A 178 9.16 -0.29 17.18
CA ALA A 178 7.95 -0.74 16.50
C ALA A 178 7.36 -1.96 17.21
N VAL A 179 6.11 -1.83 17.67
CA VAL A 179 5.40 -2.86 18.45
C VAL A 179 3.95 -2.99 17.99
N SER A 180 3.35 -4.17 18.19
CA SER A 180 1.90 -4.30 18.06
C SER A 180 1.20 -3.75 19.31
N VAL A 181 -0.06 -3.35 19.19
CA VAL A 181 -0.85 -2.87 20.33
C VAL A 181 -0.91 -3.91 21.47
N ASN A 182 -0.99 -5.20 21.13
CA ASN A 182 -1.02 -6.25 22.14
C ASN A 182 0.31 -6.36 22.92
N ASP A 183 1.45 -6.26 22.24
CA ASP A 183 2.75 -6.24 22.90
C ASP A 183 2.92 -4.97 23.75
N TYR A 184 2.47 -3.81 23.22
CA TYR A 184 2.53 -2.54 23.94
C TYR A 184 1.73 -2.57 25.25
N LEU A 185 0.49 -3.09 25.22
CA LEU A 185 -0.35 -3.19 26.41
C LEU A 185 0.26 -4.17 27.42
N ALA A 186 0.84 -5.29 26.97
CA ALA A 186 1.52 -6.23 27.86
C ALA A 186 2.75 -5.62 28.54
N GLU A 187 3.47 -4.68 27.88
CA GLU A 187 4.58 -3.94 28.49
C GLU A 187 4.11 -2.94 29.57
N VAL A 188 2.93 -2.31 29.36
CA VAL A 188 2.37 -1.28 30.26
C VAL A 188 1.69 -1.91 31.48
N ASP A 189 1.01 -3.07 31.32
CA ASP A 189 0.30 -3.75 32.41
C ASP A 189 1.24 -4.42 33.43
N VAL A 190 2.55 -4.45 33.19
CA VAL A 190 3.59 -5.00 34.10
C VAL A 190 4.18 -3.92 35.02
N CYS A 191 3.79 -2.65 34.87
CA CYS A 191 4.15 -1.53 35.75
C CYS A 191 3.00 -1.19 36.70
#